data_e8e1f6f521e294463cd62d6391efe6a0
#
_entry.id   e8e1f6f521e294463cd62d6391efe6a0
#
_cell.length_a   1.000
_cell.length_b   1.000
_cell.length_c   1.000
_cell.angle_alpha   90.00
_cell.angle_beta   90.00
_cell.angle_gamma   90.00
#
_symmetry.space_group_name_H-M   'P 1'
#
loop_
_entity.id
_entity.type
_entity.pdbx_description
1 polymer ?
#
loop_
_entity_poly.entity_id
_entity_poly.type
_entity_poly.pdbx_seq_one_letter_code
_entity_poly.pdbx_strand_id
1 'polypeptide(L)'
;MIGPTKKPQDFGFKDGDTHLIVNDITEVMTAYDFHGNKRWEIPCLARGQGSDTDWKHPRTDTPPGLYKLGAVYDDYGKVGLHAACDRTHLAYGWCSFDMVSLDHHEEDAGRAGIMMHGGGSGCGWPGAWAPKQHLVPTFGCVRAYNSDLRDKILPLTKKGTVFVSVFQEG
;
A
#
# COMPACT_ATOMS: atom_id res chain seq x y z
N MET A 1 14.28 0.62 -14.14
CA MET A 1 13.20 0.85 -13.17
C MET A 1 12.02 1.51 -13.85
N ILE A 2 10.83 0.98 -13.66
CA ILE A 2 9.59 1.55 -14.18
C ILE A 2 8.88 2.26 -13.05
N GLY A 3 8.36 3.45 -13.30
CA GLY A 3 7.67 4.24 -12.31
C GLY A 3 6.53 5.07 -12.89
N PRO A 4 6.03 6.06 -12.13
CA PRO A 4 4.94 6.91 -12.58
C PRO A 4 5.26 7.71 -13.82
N THR A 5 4.25 7.96 -14.64
CA THR A 5 4.32 8.89 -15.79
C THR A 5 3.93 10.31 -15.39
N LYS A 6 3.33 10.48 -14.23
CA LYS A 6 2.91 11.76 -13.66
C LYS A 6 3.42 11.89 -12.25
N LYS A 7 3.38 13.09 -11.71
CA LYS A 7 3.88 13.40 -10.36
C LYS A 7 2.79 14.12 -9.55
N PRO A 8 2.90 14.11 -8.21
CA PRO A 8 1.88 14.73 -7.35
C PRO A 8 1.57 16.17 -7.71
N GLN A 9 2.56 16.95 -8.17
CA GLN A 9 2.40 18.33 -8.58
C GLN A 9 1.38 18.51 -9.71
N ASP A 10 1.23 17.49 -10.56
CA ASP A 10 0.24 17.52 -11.65
C ASP A 10 -1.20 17.46 -11.13
N PHE A 11 -1.38 17.12 -9.86
CA PHE A 11 -2.69 16.95 -9.21
C PHE A 11 -2.87 17.86 -8.01
N GLY A 12 -2.20 19.01 -7.98
CA GLY A 12 -2.38 20.00 -6.94
C GLY A 12 -1.73 19.69 -5.60
N PHE A 13 -0.57 19.02 -5.61
CA PHE A 13 0.21 18.74 -4.41
C PHE A 13 0.49 20.06 -3.68
N LYS A 14 0.12 20.12 -2.39
CA LYS A 14 0.16 21.33 -1.59
C LYS A 14 0.58 21.04 -0.15
N ASP A 15 0.82 22.09 0.62
CA ASP A 15 1.18 21.94 2.03
C ASP A 15 0.08 21.18 2.80
N GLY A 16 0.51 20.23 3.60
CA GLY A 16 -0.38 19.29 4.29
C GLY A 16 -0.54 17.95 3.58
N ASP A 17 -0.21 17.88 2.29
CA ASP A 17 -0.21 16.64 1.54
C ASP A 17 1.10 15.88 1.77
N THR A 18 1.06 14.57 1.51
CA THR A 18 2.21 13.69 1.66
C THR A 18 2.44 12.91 0.36
N HIS A 19 3.71 12.69 0.04
CA HIS A 19 4.12 11.84 -1.07
C HIS A 19 4.84 10.61 -0.53
N LEU A 20 4.22 9.45 -0.69
CA LEU A 20 4.82 8.16 -0.36
C LEU A 20 5.49 7.60 -1.61
N ILE A 21 6.72 7.16 -1.47
CA ILE A 21 7.44 6.46 -2.53
C ILE A 21 7.63 5.01 -2.13
N VAL A 22 7.01 4.12 -2.88
CA VAL A 22 7.12 2.67 -2.73
C VAL A 22 8.11 2.16 -3.77
N ASN A 23 9.22 1.61 -3.31
CA ASN A 23 10.23 1.02 -4.15
C ASN A 23 10.27 -0.48 -3.89
N ASP A 24 9.74 -1.27 -4.83
CA ASP A 24 9.69 -2.73 -4.66
C ASP A 24 11.07 -3.38 -4.75
N ILE A 25 12.03 -2.75 -5.39
CA ILE A 25 13.40 -3.29 -5.50
C ILE A 25 14.07 -3.32 -4.13
N THR A 26 13.91 -2.24 -3.35
CA THR A 26 14.47 -2.13 -1.99
C THR A 26 13.50 -2.55 -0.90
N GLU A 27 12.24 -2.79 -1.25
CA GLU A 27 11.17 -3.17 -0.33
C GLU A 27 10.95 -2.14 0.78
N VAL A 28 10.97 -0.87 0.40
CA VAL A 28 10.88 0.27 1.32
C VAL A 28 9.85 1.27 0.82
N MET A 29 9.10 1.84 1.77
CA MET A 29 8.22 2.99 1.56
C MET A 29 8.79 4.18 2.31
N THR A 30 8.98 5.29 1.60
CA THR A 30 9.51 6.53 2.17
C THR A 30 8.47 7.64 2.05
N ALA A 31 8.28 8.40 3.12
CA ALA A 31 7.35 9.53 3.14
C ALA A 31 8.08 10.86 3.03
N TYR A 32 7.58 11.71 2.15
CA TYR A 32 8.06 13.09 1.95
C TYR A 32 6.91 14.08 2.15
N ASP A 33 7.20 15.20 2.80
CA ASP A 33 6.25 16.31 2.89
C ASP A 33 6.27 17.17 1.62
N PHE A 34 5.42 18.21 1.60
CA PHE A 34 5.34 19.14 0.46
C PHE A 34 6.67 19.85 0.17
N HIS A 35 7.48 20.09 1.20
CA HIS A 35 8.78 20.78 1.08
C HIS A 35 9.92 19.83 0.70
N GLY A 36 9.63 18.55 0.43
CA GLY A 36 10.62 17.56 0.03
C GLY A 36 11.41 16.97 1.19
N ASN A 37 10.98 17.21 2.43
CA ASN A 37 11.65 16.64 3.60
C ASN A 37 11.20 15.21 3.83
N LYS A 38 12.17 14.31 3.98
CA LYS A 38 11.90 12.92 4.37
C LYS A 38 11.37 12.88 5.80
N ARG A 39 10.21 12.28 5.99
CA ARG A 39 9.56 12.18 7.29
C ARG A 39 9.87 10.87 7.99
N TRP A 40 9.81 9.77 7.25
CA TRP A 40 10.10 8.43 7.75
C TRP A 40 10.27 7.44 6.60
N GLU A 41 10.73 6.26 6.96
CA GLU A 41 10.92 5.15 6.04
C GLU A 41 10.50 3.86 6.74
N ILE A 42 9.72 3.02 6.07
CA ILE A 42 9.21 1.77 6.62
C ILE A 42 9.37 0.63 5.62
N PRO A 43 9.47 -0.62 6.10
CA PRO A 43 9.43 -1.78 5.22
C PRO A 43 8.06 -1.91 4.57
N CYS A 44 8.05 -2.37 3.33
CA CYS A 44 6.82 -2.73 2.63
C CYS A 44 7.11 -3.80 1.59
N LEU A 45 6.06 -4.45 1.09
CA LEU A 45 6.13 -5.31 -0.07
C LEU A 45 5.12 -4.83 -1.10
N ALA A 46 5.60 -4.60 -2.32
CA ALA A 46 4.76 -4.36 -3.50
C ALA A 46 4.86 -5.55 -4.45
N ARG A 47 5.25 -6.70 -3.91
CA ARG A 47 5.50 -7.95 -4.65
C ARG A 47 4.27 -8.83 -4.63
N GLY A 48 3.96 -9.41 -5.79
CA GLY A 48 2.93 -10.42 -5.93
C GLY A 48 3.39 -11.82 -5.53
N GLN A 49 2.47 -12.75 -5.53
CA GLN A 49 2.74 -14.14 -5.21
C GLN A 49 3.39 -14.86 -6.39
N GLY A 50 4.20 -15.87 -6.08
CA GLY A 50 4.86 -16.68 -7.08
C GLY A 50 6.14 -16.06 -7.61
N SER A 51 6.65 -16.62 -8.72
CA SER A 51 7.90 -16.18 -9.34
C SER A 51 7.71 -15.21 -10.50
N ASP A 52 6.47 -14.96 -10.91
CA ASP A 52 6.16 -14.03 -11.98
C ASP A 52 6.20 -12.60 -11.44
N THR A 53 7.12 -11.81 -11.95
CA THR A 53 7.30 -10.39 -11.57
C THR A 53 6.71 -9.44 -12.60
N ASP A 54 6.02 -9.95 -13.62
CA ASP A 54 5.37 -9.09 -14.62
C ASP A 54 4.09 -8.47 -14.04
N TRP A 55 4.18 -7.22 -13.64
CA TRP A 55 3.08 -6.48 -13.04
C TRP A 55 1.84 -6.34 -13.95
N LYS A 56 1.93 -6.69 -15.22
CA LYS A 56 0.79 -6.67 -16.14
C LYS A 56 -0.16 -7.83 -15.94
N HIS A 57 0.28 -8.89 -15.28
CA HIS A 57 -0.54 -10.07 -15.03
C HIS A 57 -1.24 -9.99 -13.68
N PRO A 58 -2.45 -10.57 -13.51
CA PRO A 58 -3.11 -10.65 -12.21
C PRO A 58 -2.25 -11.39 -11.18
N ARG A 59 -2.35 -11.01 -9.91
CA ARG A 59 -1.67 -11.63 -8.76
C ARG A 59 -0.15 -11.48 -8.78
N THR A 60 0.37 -10.60 -9.60
CA THR A 60 1.80 -10.29 -9.68
C THR A 60 2.11 -9.02 -8.90
N ASP A 61 3.25 -8.41 -9.18
CA ASP A 61 3.69 -7.21 -8.49
C ASP A 61 2.69 -6.04 -8.66
N THR A 62 2.74 -5.09 -7.73
CA THR A 62 1.92 -3.88 -7.82
C THR A 62 2.28 -3.13 -9.10
N PRO A 63 1.29 -2.73 -9.93
CA PRO A 63 1.58 -1.94 -11.12
C PRO A 63 2.30 -0.63 -10.76
N PRO A 64 3.43 -0.32 -11.42
CA PRO A 64 4.09 0.96 -11.21
C PRO A 64 3.18 2.10 -11.67
N GLY A 65 3.26 3.22 -10.99
CA GLY A 65 2.43 4.35 -11.35
C GLY A 65 2.22 5.30 -10.19
N LEU A 66 1.45 6.35 -10.45
CA LEU A 66 1.04 7.31 -9.44
C LEU A 66 -0.39 7.02 -9.01
N TYR A 67 -0.56 6.94 -7.70
CA TYR A 67 -1.85 6.71 -7.04
C TYR A 67 -2.09 7.81 -6.00
N LYS A 68 -3.34 7.93 -5.58
CA LYS A 68 -3.68 8.58 -4.32
C LYS A 68 -4.44 7.61 -3.44
N LEU A 69 -4.31 7.73 -2.14
CA LEU A 69 -5.12 6.95 -1.21
C LEU A 69 -6.56 7.46 -1.26
N GLY A 70 -7.49 6.54 -1.43
CA GLY A 70 -8.94 6.83 -1.48
C GLY A 70 -9.62 6.42 -0.19
N ALA A 71 -10.66 5.58 -0.31
CA ALA A 71 -11.43 5.12 0.85
C ALA A 71 -10.53 4.46 1.89
N VAL A 72 -10.82 4.74 3.15
CA VAL A 72 -10.08 4.23 4.31
C VAL A 72 -10.96 3.22 5.05
N TYR A 73 -10.40 2.05 5.32
CA TYR A 73 -11.05 1.00 6.09
C TYR A 73 -10.26 0.80 7.37
N ASP A 74 -10.78 1.34 8.48
CA ASP A 74 -10.14 1.24 9.79
C ASP A 74 -10.82 0.11 10.57
N ASP A 75 -10.20 -1.05 10.55
CA ASP A 75 -10.72 -2.26 11.18
C ASP A 75 -10.09 -2.57 12.53
N TYR A 76 -9.13 -1.76 12.96
CA TYR A 76 -8.50 -1.91 14.27
C TYR A 76 -9.55 -1.82 15.37
N GLY A 77 -9.62 -2.85 16.18
CA GLY A 77 -10.62 -2.94 17.25
C GLY A 77 -11.97 -3.52 16.85
N LYS A 78 -12.26 -3.69 15.56
CA LYS A 78 -13.51 -4.29 15.08
C LYS A 78 -13.47 -5.82 15.05
N VAL A 79 -12.28 -6.37 14.89
CA VAL A 79 -12.07 -7.81 14.82
C VAL A 79 -11.56 -8.28 16.16
N GLY A 80 -12.36 -9.07 16.87
CA GLY A 80 -11.87 -9.82 18.03
C GLY A 80 -10.80 -10.80 17.55
N LEU A 81 -9.73 -10.96 18.34
CA LEU A 81 -8.66 -11.93 18.06
C LEU A 81 -9.18 -13.37 17.84
N HIS A 82 -10.46 -13.58 18.12
CA HIS A 82 -11.14 -14.87 18.04
C HIS A 82 -12.21 -14.90 16.94
N ALA A 83 -12.34 -13.87 16.13
CA ALA A 83 -13.22 -13.94 14.96
C ALA A 83 -12.63 -14.99 14.01
N ALA A 84 -13.07 -16.22 14.22
CA ALA A 84 -12.58 -17.36 13.49
C ALA A 84 -12.65 -17.08 12.00
N CYS A 85 -11.50 -17.05 11.34
CA CYS A 85 -11.41 -17.09 9.88
C CYS A 85 -12.14 -15.99 9.11
N ASP A 86 -12.20 -14.77 9.63
CA ASP A 86 -12.56 -13.67 8.75
C ASP A 86 -11.36 -13.35 7.85
N ARG A 87 -11.35 -14.00 6.70
CA ARG A 87 -10.25 -13.87 5.73
C ARG A 87 -10.02 -12.44 5.29
N THR A 88 -11.08 -11.67 5.18
CA THR A 88 -10.99 -10.27 4.76
C THR A 88 -10.17 -9.45 5.74
N HIS A 89 -10.52 -9.52 7.01
CA HIS A 89 -9.82 -8.74 8.04
C HIS A 89 -8.39 -9.24 8.26
N LEU A 90 -8.18 -10.55 8.32
CA LEU A 90 -6.84 -11.12 8.52
C LEU A 90 -5.94 -10.89 7.32
N ALA A 91 -6.49 -10.84 6.11
CA ALA A 91 -5.74 -10.58 4.89
C ALA A 91 -5.39 -9.09 4.72
N TYR A 92 -6.24 -8.18 5.20
CA TYR A 92 -6.04 -6.74 5.04
C TYR A 92 -5.51 -6.03 6.29
N GLY A 93 -5.62 -6.63 7.46
CA GLY A 93 -5.05 -6.09 8.70
C GLY A 93 -5.87 -4.99 9.35
N TRP A 94 -5.19 -4.18 10.16
CA TRP A 94 -5.83 -3.16 10.99
C TRP A 94 -6.42 -2.02 10.18
N CYS A 95 -5.71 -1.56 9.17
CA CYS A 95 -6.13 -0.47 8.30
C CYS A 95 -5.81 -0.83 6.86
N SER A 96 -6.70 -0.44 5.95
CA SER A 96 -6.47 -0.57 4.53
C SER A 96 -6.97 0.68 3.80
N PHE A 97 -6.39 0.92 2.64
CA PHE A 97 -6.60 2.14 1.87
C PHE A 97 -6.72 1.77 0.40
N ASP A 98 -7.79 2.24 -0.25
CA ASP A 98 -7.86 2.13 -1.70
C ASP A 98 -6.74 2.95 -2.32
N MET A 99 -6.13 2.43 -3.37
CA MET A 99 -5.15 3.14 -4.19
C MET A 99 -5.80 3.47 -5.53
N VAL A 100 -6.08 4.75 -5.73
CA VAL A 100 -6.74 5.25 -6.95
C VAL A 100 -5.67 5.67 -7.94
N SER A 101 -5.63 5.03 -9.10
CA SER A 101 -4.65 5.35 -10.15
C SER A 101 -4.89 6.75 -10.71
N LEU A 102 -3.81 7.52 -10.85
CA LEU A 102 -3.85 8.89 -11.39
C LEU A 102 -3.20 8.99 -12.77
N ASP A 103 -2.31 8.07 -13.12
CA ASP A 103 -1.65 8.04 -14.43
C ASP A 103 -2.12 6.87 -15.30
N HIS A 104 -3.09 6.09 -14.80
CA HIS A 104 -3.76 5.02 -15.54
C HIS A 104 -2.90 3.83 -15.97
N HIS A 105 -1.69 3.67 -15.44
CA HIS A 105 -0.85 2.49 -15.71
C HIS A 105 -1.55 1.18 -15.32
N GLU A 106 -2.22 1.18 -14.17
CA GLU A 106 -3.01 0.05 -13.68
C GLU A 106 -4.11 -0.32 -14.68
N GLU A 107 -4.89 0.66 -15.11
CA GLU A 107 -6.01 0.47 -16.02
C GLU A 107 -5.53 -0.02 -17.39
N ASP A 108 -4.44 0.56 -17.91
CA ASP A 108 -3.87 0.17 -19.20
C ASP A 108 -3.40 -1.29 -19.18
N ALA A 109 -2.99 -1.80 -18.01
CA ALA A 109 -2.61 -3.19 -17.82
C ALA A 109 -3.80 -4.10 -17.51
N GLY A 110 -5.03 -3.56 -17.43
CA GLY A 110 -6.22 -4.32 -17.05
C GLY A 110 -6.23 -4.73 -15.59
N ARG A 111 -5.45 -4.07 -14.74
CA ARG A 111 -5.38 -4.32 -13.31
C ARG A 111 -6.35 -3.40 -12.57
N ALA A 112 -6.91 -3.89 -11.46
CA ALA A 112 -7.87 -3.13 -10.66
C ALA A 112 -7.84 -3.61 -9.21
N GLY A 113 -8.47 -2.85 -8.30
CA GLY A 113 -8.58 -3.24 -6.91
C GLY A 113 -7.26 -3.17 -6.13
N ILE A 114 -6.34 -2.32 -6.55
CA ILE A 114 -5.06 -2.14 -5.85
C ILE A 114 -5.30 -1.37 -4.56
N MET A 115 -4.75 -1.88 -3.48
CA MET A 115 -4.88 -1.30 -2.15
C MET A 115 -3.54 -1.28 -1.43
N MET A 116 -3.45 -0.47 -0.39
CA MET A 116 -2.40 -0.53 0.60
C MET A 116 -3.00 -1.11 1.87
N HIS A 117 -2.42 -2.19 2.39
CA HIS A 117 -2.99 -2.87 3.56
C HIS A 117 -1.93 -3.63 4.37
N GLY A 118 -2.33 -4.10 5.53
CA GLY A 118 -1.52 -4.96 6.39
C GLY A 118 -1.93 -6.42 6.28
N GLY A 119 -2.02 -7.06 7.44
CA GLY A 119 -2.47 -8.44 7.54
C GLY A 119 -1.46 -9.47 7.05
N GLY A 120 -1.93 -10.67 6.84
CA GLY A 120 -1.13 -11.82 6.40
C GLY A 120 -1.93 -12.76 5.51
N SER A 121 -1.42 -13.97 5.30
CA SER A 121 -2.00 -14.90 4.33
C SER A 121 -3.14 -15.74 4.89
N GLY A 122 -4.18 -15.09 5.37
CA GLY A 122 -5.47 -15.76 5.52
C GLY A 122 -5.71 -16.45 6.85
N CYS A 123 -6.74 -17.27 6.80
CA CYS A 123 -7.37 -17.94 7.92
C CYS A 123 -6.42 -18.91 8.64
N GLY A 124 -6.42 -18.89 9.97
CA GLY A 124 -5.61 -19.78 10.78
C GLY A 124 -4.23 -19.22 11.13
N TRP A 125 -3.92 -18.02 10.72
CA TRP A 125 -2.66 -17.36 11.07
C TRP A 125 -2.89 -16.25 12.11
N PRO A 126 -2.75 -16.54 13.40
CA PRO A 126 -2.98 -15.53 14.44
C PRO A 126 -1.99 -14.37 14.36
N GLY A 127 -0.79 -14.58 13.82
CA GLY A 127 0.22 -13.55 13.64
C GLY A 127 -0.15 -12.45 12.66
N ALA A 128 -1.14 -12.66 11.80
CA ALA A 128 -1.58 -11.67 10.82
C ALA A 128 -2.13 -10.38 11.46
N TRP A 129 -2.59 -10.45 12.70
CA TRP A 129 -3.12 -9.31 13.44
C TRP A 129 -2.10 -8.65 14.39
N ALA A 130 -0.88 -9.16 14.45
CA ALA A 130 0.18 -8.57 15.27
C ALA A 130 0.59 -7.19 14.74
N PRO A 131 1.12 -6.30 15.61
CA PRO A 131 1.59 -4.98 15.18
C PRO A 131 2.62 -5.03 14.07
N LYS A 132 3.59 -5.92 14.18
CA LYS A 132 4.62 -6.17 13.17
C LYS A 132 4.50 -7.60 12.64
N GLN A 133 3.39 -7.86 11.99
CA GLN A 133 3.16 -9.16 11.37
C GLN A 133 4.20 -9.44 10.28
N HIS A 134 4.45 -10.71 10.00
CA HIS A 134 5.36 -11.07 8.92
C HIS A 134 4.81 -10.57 7.57
N LEU A 135 5.63 -9.85 6.82
CA LEU A 135 5.24 -9.35 5.50
C LEU A 135 5.31 -10.48 4.48
N VAL A 136 4.18 -10.81 3.90
CA VAL A 136 4.07 -11.83 2.84
C VAL A 136 3.54 -11.17 1.56
N PRO A 137 3.88 -11.71 0.37
CA PRO A 137 3.37 -11.18 -0.89
C PRO A 137 1.84 -11.19 -0.96
N THR A 138 1.29 -10.25 -1.71
CA THR A 138 -0.15 -10.10 -1.94
C THR A 138 -0.53 -10.56 -3.36
N PHE A 139 -1.70 -10.17 -3.83
CA PHE A 139 -2.11 -10.30 -5.24
C PHE A 139 -1.91 -8.99 -6.02
N GLY A 140 -0.92 -8.19 -5.63
CA GLY A 140 -0.59 -6.93 -6.29
C GLY A 140 -0.82 -5.69 -5.43
N CYS A 141 -1.32 -5.84 -4.21
CA CYS A 141 -1.43 -4.74 -3.26
C CYS A 141 -0.09 -4.43 -2.59
N VAL A 142 0.03 -3.25 -2.03
CA VAL A 142 1.18 -2.87 -1.20
C VAL A 142 0.88 -3.29 0.24
N ARG A 143 1.76 -4.09 0.82
CA ARG A 143 1.63 -4.52 2.23
C ARG A 143 2.68 -3.86 3.11
N ALA A 144 2.25 -3.38 4.27
CA ALA A 144 3.13 -2.85 5.30
C ALA A 144 2.71 -3.41 6.67
N TYR A 145 3.48 -3.13 7.71
CA TYR A 145 3.12 -3.55 9.06
C TYR A 145 1.82 -2.91 9.52
N ASN A 146 0.99 -3.69 10.23
CA ASN A 146 -0.27 -3.19 10.79
C ASN A 146 -0.08 -1.91 11.60
N SER A 147 0.94 -1.88 12.47
CA SER A 147 1.21 -0.71 13.32
C SER A 147 1.63 0.51 12.49
N ASP A 148 2.40 0.33 11.42
CA ASP A 148 2.83 1.45 10.58
C ASP A 148 1.65 2.06 9.83
N LEU A 149 0.74 1.24 9.35
CA LEU A 149 -0.46 1.72 8.66
C LEU A 149 -1.36 2.54 9.58
N ARG A 150 -1.55 2.10 10.80
CA ARG A 150 -2.36 2.82 11.79
C ARG A 150 -1.67 4.08 12.30
N ASP A 151 -0.39 3.99 12.62
CA ASP A 151 0.31 5.04 13.38
C ASP A 151 0.98 6.07 12.47
N LYS A 152 1.36 5.68 11.24
CA LYS A 152 2.08 6.56 10.30
C LYS A 152 1.24 6.99 9.10
N ILE A 153 0.44 6.10 8.54
CA ILE A 153 -0.29 6.40 7.29
C ILE A 153 -1.70 6.92 7.56
N LEU A 154 -2.45 6.28 8.45
CA LEU A 154 -3.81 6.73 8.76
C LEU A 154 -3.87 8.21 9.17
N PRO A 155 -2.98 8.74 10.04
CA PRO A 155 -2.99 10.15 10.37
C PRO A 155 -2.76 11.07 9.17
N LEU A 156 -1.99 10.65 8.17
CA LEU A 156 -1.73 11.45 6.98
C LEU A 156 -2.99 11.67 6.15
N THR A 157 -3.85 10.66 6.07
CA THR A 157 -5.11 10.76 5.32
C THR A 157 -6.08 11.79 5.92
N LYS A 158 -5.89 12.12 7.20
CA LYS A 158 -6.70 13.11 7.92
C LYS A 158 -6.18 14.52 7.75
N LYS A 159 -4.94 14.69 7.27
CA LYS A 159 -4.29 16.01 7.09
C LYS A 159 -4.43 16.54 5.67
N GLY A 160 -4.48 15.67 4.68
CA GLY A 160 -4.51 16.06 3.29
C GLY A 160 -4.51 14.83 2.37
N THR A 161 -4.21 15.07 1.10
CA THR A 161 -4.10 14.00 0.12
C THR A 161 -2.79 13.26 0.30
N VAL A 162 -2.84 11.94 0.22
CA VAL A 162 -1.65 11.08 0.25
C VAL A 162 -1.45 10.49 -1.14
N PHE A 163 -0.39 10.95 -1.80
CA PHE A 163 0.02 10.41 -3.10
C PHE A 163 0.99 9.25 -2.90
N VAL A 164 0.92 8.26 -3.77
CA VAL A 164 1.78 7.08 -3.72
C VAL A 164 2.38 6.85 -5.10
N SER A 165 3.69 6.95 -5.19
CA SER A 165 4.44 6.58 -6.38
C SER A 165 4.99 5.17 -6.20
N VAL A 166 4.67 4.26 -7.12
CA VAL A 166 5.15 2.88 -7.08
C VAL A 166 6.17 2.67 -8.18
N PHE A 167 7.35 2.19 -7.79
CA PHE A 167 8.45 1.86 -8.69
C PHE A 167 8.68 0.35 -8.69
N GLN A 168 8.81 -0.22 -9.87
CA GLN A 168 9.09 -1.63 -10.09
C GLN A 168 10.33 -1.81 -10.96
N GLU A 169 10.91 -2.99 -10.91
CA GLU A 169 11.97 -3.40 -11.81
C GLU A 169 11.39 -3.54 -13.22
N GLY A 170 12.08 -2.97 -14.17
CA GLY A 170 11.62 -2.96 -15.56
C GLY A 170 12.47 -3.78 -16.48
#